data_146307156095d5f0185d3d37d4b2a63a
#
_entry.id   146307156095d5f0185d3d37d4b2a63a
#
_cell.length_a   1.000
_cell.length_b   1.000
_cell.length_c   1.000
_cell.angle_alpha   90.00
_cell.angle_beta   90.00
_cell.angle_gamma   90.00
#
_symmetry.space_group_name_H-M   'P 1'
#
loop_
_entity.id
_entity.type
_entity.pdbx_description
1 polymer ?
#
loop_
_entity_poly.entity_id
_entity_poly.type
_entity_poly.pdbx_seq_one_letter_code
_entity_poly.pdbx_strand_id
1 'polypeptide(L)'
;QTLDTLGPVGTKMYMHHYNFTPYSTGEARRVGSPGRREIGHGALAERALVAVLPSETDFPYVIRVVSEVLSSNGSTSMASVCGSSLALMDAGVPIKAPVAGIAMGLITGQDNKYAVLSDIQGMEDFLGDMDFKVAGTAQGVNALQMDVKIKGLTGDILREALEQARQGRMHILGKMNETLSEPRTQMSAYAPKMIRVQIPVEKIGAVIGPGGRVIRAIIEETGCSIDVGDDGGVTIGSSDQAMLDMARGKIEGLTRELVVGDIFTGKVSRMTNFGAFVELMPGKDGLLRSEEMGDIESDIDVGVEVTVMILEIDNMGRLNLSRRALFGEDGTPRPQPQRPPPRPSFGDRGGDRRPGPGGPRPGGSGPPGGRGSGFGGNRDRRPGPGGSGPRPGGSRPSGGSPTQERRFLGGSGSANRQRGDR
;
A
#
# COMPACT_ATOMS: atom_id res chain seq x y z
N GLN A 1 -5.32 1.61 5.75
CA GLN A 1 -6.14 1.56 6.96
C GLN A 1 -5.41 2.25 8.10
N THR A 2 -6.06 3.18 8.77
CA THR A 2 -5.53 3.83 9.98
C THR A 2 -5.48 2.83 11.13
N LEU A 3 -4.37 2.81 11.85
CA LEU A 3 -4.22 1.98 13.06
C LEU A 3 -4.71 2.75 14.28
N ASP A 4 -5.72 2.20 14.95
CA ASP A 4 -6.20 2.71 16.25
C ASP A 4 -5.39 2.02 17.35
N THR A 5 -4.29 2.65 17.75
CA THR A 5 -3.39 2.18 18.80
C THR A 5 -3.11 3.30 19.80
N LEU A 6 -2.59 2.96 20.98
CA LEU A 6 -2.15 3.94 21.99
C LEU A 6 -0.88 4.71 21.58
N GLY A 7 -0.28 4.36 20.44
CA GLY A 7 0.88 5.03 19.85
C GLY A 7 0.50 6.13 18.86
N PRO A 8 1.48 6.69 18.12
CA PRO A 8 1.22 7.63 17.06
C PRO A 8 0.28 7.01 16.00
N VAL A 9 -0.60 7.83 15.42
CA VAL A 9 -1.48 7.41 14.35
C VAL A 9 -0.63 6.93 13.17
N GLY A 10 -0.79 5.67 12.81
CA GLY A 10 -0.09 5.05 11.69
C GLY A 10 -1.05 4.50 10.66
N THR A 11 -0.59 4.29 9.45
CA THR A 11 -1.34 3.61 8.39
C THR A 11 -0.75 2.24 8.10
N LYS A 12 -1.59 1.31 7.69
CA LYS A 12 -1.21 -0.07 7.36
C LYS A 12 -1.80 -0.44 6.00
N MET A 13 -0.94 -0.80 5.05
CA MET A 13 -1.32 -1.18 3.68
C MET A 13 -1.47 -2.69 3.51
N TYR A 14 -0.94 -3.49 4.44
CA TYR A 14 -1.00 -4.94 4.40
C TYR A 14 -1.55 -5.51 5.70
N MET A 15 -2.49 -6.44 5.59
CA MET A 15 -3.12 -7.15 6.70
C MET A 15 -3.17 -8.64 6.39
N HIS A 16 -2.84 -9.46 7.40
CA HIS A 16 -3.01 -10.90 7.34
C HIS A 16 -3.96 -11.36 8.43
N HIS A 17 -5.15 -11.79 8.05
CA HIS A 17 -6.14 -12.36 8.95
C HIS A 17 -6.01 -13.88 8.94
N TYR A 18 -5.92 -14.47 10.11
CA TYR A 18 -5.76 -15.90 10.28
C TYR A 18 -6.91 -16.44 11.13
N ASN A 19 -7.69 -17.35 10.55
CA ASN A 19 -8.84 -17.95 11.17
C ASN A 19 -8.59 -19.45 11.38
N PHE A 20 -8.56 -19.86 12.65
CA PHE A 20 -8.38 -21.26 13.05
C PHE A 20 -9.67 -21.74 13.72
N THR A 21 -10.54 -22.34 12.94
CA THR A 21 -11.85 -22.79 13.42
C THR A 21 -11.73 -24.06 14.23
N PRO A 22 -12.57 -24.27 15.26
CA PRO A 22 -12.51 -25.46 16.10
C PRO A 22 -12.65 -26.76 15.33
N TYR A 23 -13.48 -26.79 14.31
CA TYR A 23 -13.69 -27.98 13.48
C TYR A 23 -12.44 -28.42 12.69
N SER A 24 -11.47 -27.54 12.50
CA SER A 24 -10.22 -27.88 11.81
C SER A 24 -9.41 -28.96 12.55
N THR A 25 -9.59 -29.08 13.86
CA THR A 25 -9.02 -30.12 14.72
C THR A 25 -10.08 -31.13 15.23
N GLY A 26 -11.31 -31.07 14.72
CA GLY A 26 -12.40 -31.92 15.16
C GLY A 26 -13.04 -31.51 16.49
N GLU A 27 -12.76 -30.31 17.00
CA GLU A 27 -13.36 -29.79 18.22
C GLU A 27 -14.78 -29.27 17.97
N ALA A 28 -15.72 -29.72 18.85
CA ALA A 28 -17.09 -29.21 18.84
C ALA A 28 -17.25 -28.06 19.85
N ARG A 29 -16.90 -26.86 19.45
CA ARG A 29 -17.08 -25.64 20.26
C ARG A 29 -17.59 -24.48 19.43
N ARG A 30 -18.12 -23.45 20.10
CA ARG A 30 -18.58 -22.22 19.44
C ARG A 30 -17.41 -21.50 18.78
N VAL A 31 -17.63 -21.06 17.55
CA VAL A 31 -16.74 -20.12 16.87
C VAL A 31 -16.93 -18.73 17.52
N GLY A 32 -15.85 -18.13 17.96
CA GLY A 32 -15.84 -16.83 18.68
C GLY A 32 -14.82 -15.87 18.09
N SER A 33 -14.46 -14.87 18.88
CA SER A 33 -13.37 -13.96 18.53
C SER A 33 -12.04 -14.72 18.45
N PRO A 34 -11.09 -14.25 17.60
CA PRO A 34 -9.77 -14.85 17.50
C PRO A 34 -9.07 -14.95 18.85
N GLY A 35 -8.54 -16.12 19.18
CA GLY A 35 -7.76 -16.34 20.38
C GLY A 35 -6.29 -15.93 20.21
N ARG A 36 -5.49 -16.14 21.26
CA ARG A 36 -4.05 -15.80 21.24
C ARG A 36 -3.28 -16.54 20.15
N ARG A 37 -3.67 -17.80 19.86
CA ARG A 37 -3.05 -18.62 18.81
C ARG A 37 -3.27 -17.98 17.42
N GLU A 38 -4.51 -17.63 17.10
CA GLU A 38 -4.86 -17.02 15.82
C GLU A 38 -4.16 -15.67 15.64
N ILE A 39 -4.12 -14.85 16.68
CA ILE A 39 -3.42 -13.56 16.65
C ILE A 39 -1.91 -13.76 16.42
N GLY A 40 -1.28 -14.70 17.14
CA GLY A 40 0.15 -14.98 17.03
C GLY A 40 0.54 -15.58 15.67
N HIS A 41 -0.25 -16.53 15.17
CA HIS A 41 -0.03 -17.15 13.86
C HIS A 41 -0.25 -16.16 12.72
N GLY A 42 -1.28 -15.32 12.79
CA GLY A 42 -1.53 -14.27 11.82
C GLY A 42 -0.40 -13.24 11.80
N ALA A 43 0.07 -12.81 12.96
CA ALA A 43 1.20 -11.88 13.08
C ALA A 43 2.52 -12.46 12.55
N LEU A 44 2.75 -13.77 12.73
CA LEU A 44 3.92 -14.46 12.18
C LEU A 44 3.86 -14.49 10.64
N ALA A 45 2.73 -14.90 10.08
CA ALA A 45 2.53 -14.96 8.63
C ALA A 45 2.60 -13.55 7.99
N GLU A 46 2.02 -12.54 8.64
CA GLU A 46 2.13 -11.16 8.20
C GLU A 46 3.59 -10.69 8.16
N ARG A 47 4.34 -10.93 9.23
CA ARG A 47 5.74 -10.54 9.33
C ARG A 47 6.63 -11.25 8.31
N ALA A 48 6.32 -12.52 8.00
CA ALA A 48 7.06 -13.29 7.00
C ALA A 48 6.95 -12.70 5.59
N LEU A 49 5.80 -12.09 5.26
CA LEU A 49 5.49 -11.61 3.91
C LEU A 49 5.77 -10.11 3.71
N VAL A 50 5.67 -9.29 4.77
CA VAL A 50 5.79 -7.82 4.65
C VAL A 50 7.09 -7.38 3.97
N ALA A 51 8.20 -8.12 4.17
CA ALA A 51 9.51 -7.79 3.61
C ALA A 51 9.59 -7.93 2.08
N VAL A 52 8.72 -8.74 1.48
CA VAL A 52 8.70 -9.02 0.04
C VAL A 52 7.61 -8.25 -0.70
N LEU A 53 6.74 -7.54 -0.02
CA LEU A 53 5.69 -6.74 -0.66
C LEU A 53 6.27 -5.55 -1.43
N PRO A 54 5.60 -5.13 -2.51
CA PRO A 54 5.95 -3.91 -3.22
C PRO A 54 5.73 -2.67 -2.36
N SER A 55 6.33 -1.54 -2.76
CA SER A 55 6.06 -0.25 -2.13
C SER A 55 4.67 0.28 -2.51
N GLU A 56 4.14 1.21 -1.72
CA GLU A 56 2.86 1.89 -2.03
C GLU A 56 2.91 2.66 -3.35
N THR A 57 4.08 3.16 -3.73
CA THR A 57 4.27 3.85 -5.01
C THR A 57 4.20 2.93 -6.21
N ASP A 58 4.70 1.68 -6.07
CA ASP A 58 4.72 0.70 -7.15
C ASP A 58 3.40 -0.07 -7.25
N PHE A 59 2.72 -0.24 -6.11
CA PHE A 59 1.47 -1.00 -6.02
C PHE A 59 0.51 -0.32 -5.02
N PRO A 60 -0.28 0.67 -5.46
CA PRO A 60 -1.11 1.53 -4.59
C PRO A 60 -2.39 0.83 -4.11
N TYR A 61 -2.27 -0.39 -3.62
CA TYR A 61 -3.38 -1.18 -3.13
C TYR A 61 -3.23 -1.48 -1.65
N VAL A 62 -4.35 -1.50 -0.94
CA VAL A 62 -4.43 -2.12 0.38
C VAL A 62 -4.60 -3.62 0.18
N ILE A 63 -3.64 -4.39 0.67
CA ILE A 63 -3.62 -5.86 0.54
C ILE A 63 -4.18 -6.47 1.82
N ARG A 64 -5.24 -7.26 1.69
CA ARG A 64 -5.80 -8.07 2.77
C ARG A 64 -5.73 -9.54 2.40
N VAL A 65 -4.91 -10.30 3.11
CA VAL A 65 -4.84 -11.75 2.99
C VAL A 65 -5.65 -12.38 4.13
N VAL A 66 -6.39 -13.42 3.82
CA VAL A 66 -7.17 -14.19 4.80
C VAL A 66 -6.79 -15.66 4.66
N SER A 67 -6.31 -16.25 5.75
CA SER A 67 -6.05 -17.68 5.86
C SER A 67 -7.18 -18.36 6.61
N GLU A 68 -7.92 -19.25 5.96
CA GLU A 68 -8.97 -20.07 6.55
C GLU A 68 -8.46 -21.49 6.72
N VAL A 69 -8.25 -21.91 7.97
CA VAL A 69 -7.78 -23.26 8.26
C VAL A 69 -8.97 -24.22 8.37
N LEU A 70 -9.14 -25.08 7.37
CA LEU A 70 -10.26 -26.03 7.28
C LEU A 70 -9.94 -27.37 7.93
N SER A 71 -8.65 -27.77 7.92
CA SER A 71 -8.17 -28.99 8.57
C SER A 71 -6.73 -28.79 9.03
N SER A 72 -6.36 -29.38 10.17
CA SER A 72 -5.03 -29.19 10.75
C SER A 72 -4.51 -30.47 11.40
N ASN A 73 -3.22 -30.72 11.13
CA ASN A 73 -2.41 -31.68 11.88
C ASN A 73 -1.03 -31.05 12.22
N GLY A 74 -1.01 -29.78 12.63
CA GLY A 74 0.19 -29.00 12.91
C GLY A 74 0.58 -28.06 11.77
N SER A 75 1.55 -27.19 12.01
CA SER A 75 2.24 -26.30 11.03
C SER A 75 1.34 -25.38 10.17
N THR A 76 0.11 -25.11 10.59
CA THR A 76 -0.86 -24.32 9.82
C THR A 76 -0.44 -22.87 9.58
N SER A 77 0.37 -22.28 10.47
CA SER A 77 0.94 -20.94 10.26
C SER A 77 1.93 -20.92 9.11
N MET A 78 2.74 -21.97 8.95
CA MET A 78 3.70 -22.08 7.84
C MET A 78 2.99 -22.42 6.53
N ALA A 79 1.96 -23.25 6.57
CA ALA A 79 1.07 -23.45 5.43
C ALA A 79 0.41 -22.13 4.97
N SER A 80 0.00 -21.28 5.93
CA SER A 80 -0.54 -19.95 5.63
C SER A 80 0.49 -19.05 4.96
N VAL A 81 1.76 -19.08 5.38
CA VAL A 81 2.85 -18.33 4.71
C VAL A 81 3.00 -18.79 3.26
N CYS A 82 3.10 -20.08 3.02
CA CYS A 82 3.26 -20.64 1.66
C CYS A 82 2.06 -20.34 0.77
N GLY A 83 0.85 -20.61 1.27
CA GLY A 83 -0.39 -20.37 0.55
C GLY A 83 -0.62 -18.89 0.25
N SER A 84 -0.31 -18.01 1.20
CA SER A 84 -0.42 -16.56 0.99
C SER A 84 0.61 -16.02 0.00
N SER A 85 1.83 -16.57 0.01
CA SER A 85 2.84 -16.23 -0.99
C SER A 85 2.36 -16.57 -2.40
N LEU A 86 1.82 -17.77 -2.60
CA LEU A 86 1.24 -18.19 -3.89
C LEU A 86 0.01 -17.35 -4.26
N ALA A 87 -0.89 -17.07 -3.30
CA ALA A 87 -2.08 -16.26 -3.53
C ALA A 87 -1.76 -14.82 -3.95
N LEU A 88 -0.74 -14.21 -3.35
CA LEU A 88 -0.25 -12.88 -3.75
C LEU A 88 0.28 -12.91 -5.19
N MET A 89 1.08 -13.91 -5.54
CA MET A 89 1.62 -14.08 -6.88
C MET A 89 0.52 -14.34 -7.91
N ASP A 90 -0.47 -15.18 -7.57
CA ASP A 90 -1.61 -15.49 -8.43
C ASP A 90 -2.55 -14.29 -8.63
N ALA A 91 -2.70 -13.44 -7.62
CA ALA A 91 -3.44 -12.19 -7.73
C ALA A 91 -2.73 -11.11 -8.58
N GLY A 92 -1.48 -11.32 -8.96
CA GLY A 92 -0.68 -10.35 -9.72
C GLY A 92 -0.02 -9.28 -8.84
N VAL A 93 0.15 -9.54 -7.54
CA VAL A 93 0.93 -8.65 -6.67
C VAL A 93 2.41 -8.87 -6.97
N PRO A 94 3.18 -7.84 -7.37
CA PRO A 94 4.57 -7.98 -7.75
C PRO A 94 5.49 -8.11 -6.52
N ILE A 95 5.38 -9.25 -5.80
CA ILE A 95 6.26 -9.53 -4.67
C ILE A 95 7.70 -9.72 -5.14
N LYS A 96 8.67 -9.30 -4.33
CA LYS A 96 10.10 -9.35 -4.65
C LYS A 96 10.64 -10.76 -4.78
N ALA A 97 10.09 -11.71 -4.02
CA ALA A 97 10.44 -13.12 -4.04
C ALA A 97 9.38 -13.96 -3.32
N PRO A 98 9.19 -15.23 -3.72
CA PRO A 98 8.30 -16.15 -3.00
C PRO A 98 8.88 -16.48 -1.61
N VAL A 99 7.96 -16.68 -0.66
CA VAL A 99 8.28 -17.01 0.73
C VAL A 99 7.69 -18.36 1.08
N ALA A 100 8.52 -19.26 1.61
CA ALA A 100 8.08 -20.50 2.21
C ALA A 100 8.37 -20.52 3.71
N GLY A 101 7.67 -21.37 4.43
CA GLY A 101 7.86 -21.60 5.85
C GLY A 101 7.86 -23.08 6.19
N ILE A 102 8.57 -23.45 7.26
CA ILE A 102 8.59 -24.79 7.82
C ILE A 102 8.59 -24.73 9.34
N ALA A 103 7.96 -25.72 9.99
CA ALA A 103 8.00 -25.89 11.43
C ALA A 103 8.95 -27.03 11.79
N MET A 104 9.92 -26.73 12.64
CA MET A 104 10.91 -27.65 13.16
C MET A 104 10.55 -28.03 14.58
N GLY A 105 10.90 -29.24 14.99
CA GLY A 105 10.74 -29.72 16.36
C GLY A 105 12.06 -30.19 16.96
N LEU A 106 12.04 -30.41 18.26
CA LEU A 106 13.14 -31.03 18.99
C LEU A 106 12.59 -32.07 19.93
N ILE A 107 13.23 -33.22 19.98
CA ILE A 107 13.01 -34.24 21.01
C ILE A 107 14.35 -34.53 21.67
N THR A 108 14.41 -34.42 22.98
CA THR A 108 15.60 -34.76 23.76
C THR A 108 15.41 -36.10 24.46
N GLY A 109 16.49 -36.88 24.53
CA GLY A 109 16.53 -38.17 25.19
C GLY A 109 17.50 -38.23 26.36
N GLN A 110 17.77 -39.43 26.84
CA GLN A 110 18.79 -39.69 27.87
C GLN A 110 20.19 -39.46 27.25
N ASP A 111 21.19 -39.23 28.08
CA ASP A 111 22.60 -39.07 27.71
C ASP A 111 22.87 -37.92 26.72
N ASN A 112 22.16 -36.81 26.85
CA ASN A 112 22.25 -35.64 25.95
C ASN A 112 21.98 -35.97 24.47
N LYS A 113 21.32 -37.07 24.16
CA LYS A 113 20.86 -37.37 22.81
C LYS A 113 19.69 -36.51 22.46
N TYR A 114 19.65 -36.06 21.22
CA TYR A 114 18.50 -35.27 20.70
C TYR A 114 18.27 -35.59 19.23
N ALA A 115 17.07 -35.24 18.75
CA ALA A 115 16.73 -35.30 17.33
C ALA A 115 15.99 -34.01 16.95
N VAL A 116 16.43 -33.37 15.86
CA VAL A 116 15.73 -32.26 15.23
C VAL A 116 14.77 -32.83 14.20
N LEU A 117 13.50 -32.44 14.30
CA LEU A 117 12.41 -32.88 13.42
C LEU A 117 12.08 -31.79 12.41
N SER A 118 11.76 -32.17 11.17
CA SER A 118 11.30 -31.27 10.10
C SER A 118 9.83 -31.46 9.83
N ASP A 119 9.11 -30.35 9.62
CA ASP A 119 7.67 -30.31 9.28
C ASP A 119 6.81 -31.10 10.29
N ILE A 120 6.89 -30.65 11.54
CA ILE A 120 6.28 -31.35 12.67
C ILE A 120 4.77 -31.44 12.60
N GLN A 121 4.25 -32.60 12.99
CA GLN A 121 2.83 -32.87 13.16
C GLN A 121 2.31 -32.38 14.53
N GLY A 122 0.99 -32.35 14.69
CA GLY A 122 0.36 -31.87 15.93
C GLY A 122 0.82 -32.62 17.19
N MET A 123 1.06 -33.93 17.12
CA MET A 123 1.58 -34.72 18.26
C MET A 123 3.04 -34.38 18.56
N GLU A 124 3.86 -34.11 17.54
CA GLU A 124 5.27 -33.73 17.70
C GLU A 124 5.39 -32.30 18.25
N ASP A 125 4.47 -31.39 17.85
CA ASP A 125 4.34 -30.06 18.48
C ASP A 125 3.94 -30.19 19.95
N PHE A 126 2.98 -31.04 20.27
CA PHE A 126 2.46 -31.18 21.64
C PHE A 126 3.48 -31.84 22.59
N LEU A 127 4.13 -32.92 22.17
CA LEU A 127 5.04 -33.73 23.00
C LEU A 127 6.50 -33.29 22.89
N GLY A 128 6.87 -32.56 21.85
CA GLY A 128 8.25 -32.13 21.61
C GLY A 128 8.72 -31.06 22.60
N ASP A 129 10.03 -30.91 22.66
CA ASP A 129 10.73 -29.99 23.58
C ASP A 129 10.90 -28.58 23.01
N MET A 130 10.77 -28.43 21.69
CA MET A 130 10.80 -27.14 20.97
C MET A 130 9.85 -27.19 19.77
N ASP A 131 9.18 -26.08 19.51
CA ASP A 131 8.50 -25.72 18.27
C ASP A 131 9.20 -24.49 17.67
N PHE A 132 9.80 -24.66 16.52
CA PHE A 132 10.62 -23.64 15.88
C PHE A 132 10.20 -23.40 14.42
N LYS A 133 9.49 -22.31 14.19
CA LYS A 133 8.97 -21.93 12.87
C LYS A 133 9.92 -20.98 12.19
N VAL A 134 10.28 -21.28 10.95
CA VAL A 134 11.21 -20.48 10.15
C VAL A 134 10.61 -20.22 8.78
N ALA A 135 10.42 -18.97 8.44
CA ALA A 135 9.91 -18.53 7.14
C ALA A 135 10.92 -17.61 6.44
N GLY A 136 10.98 -17.68 5.10
CA GLY A 136 11.87 -16.82 4.32
C GLY A 136 11.90 -17.15 2.84
N THR A 137 12.69 -16.36 2.11
CA THR A 137 12.96 -16.49 0.68
C THR A 137 14.13 -17.43 0.42
N ALA A 138 14.51 -17.60 -0.84
CA ALA A 138 15.73 -18.30 -1.20
C ALA A 138 17.00 -17.61 -0.63
N GLN A 139 16.96 -16.30 -0.43
CA GLN A 139 18.09 -15.50 0.02
C GLN A 139 18.30 -15.53 1.54
N GLY A 140 17.21 -15.67 2.34
CA GLY A 140 17.32 -15.60 3.78
C GLY A 140 16.00 -15.75 4.53
N VAL A 141 16.09 -15.64 5.85
CA VAL A 141 14.96 -15.74 6.79
C VAL A 141 14.31 -14.38 6.96
N ASN A 142 12.99 -14.30 6.81
CA ASN A 142 12.17 -13.09 7.00
C ASN A 142 11.52 -13.07 8.38
N ALA A 143 11.13 -14.24 8.89
CA ALA A 143 10.49 -14.36 10.19
C ALA A 143 10.80 -15.71 10.83
N LEU A 144 10.84 -15.68 12.16
CA LEU A 144 10.96 -16.88 12.97
C LEU A 144 10.13 -16.74 14.25
N GLN A 145 9.68 -17.87 14.76
CA GLN A 145 9.04 -18.00 16.06
C GLN A 145 9.56 -19.27 16.71
N MET A 146 9.93 -19.20 17.97
CA MET A 146 10.40 -20.33 18.75
C MET A 146 9.64 -20.39 20.06
N ASP A 147 9.15 -21.58 20.39
CA ASP A 147 8.62 -21.94 21.70
C ASP A 147 9.47 -23.09 22.26
N VAL A 148 10.00 -22.94 23.46
CA VAL A 148 10.90 -23.90 24.12
C VAL A 148 10.28 -24.35 25.44
N LYS A 149 10.09 -25.65 25.58
CA LYS A 149 9.44 -26.26 26.76
C LYS A 149 10.45 -26.81 27.76
N ILE A 150 11.74 -26.77 27.46
CA ILE A 150 12.85 -27.22 28.31
C ILE A 150 13.71 -26.04 28.80
N LYS A 151 14.61 -26.28 29.74
CA LYS A 151 15.48 -25.25 30.32
C LYS A 151 16.66 -24.91 29.43
N GLY A 152 16.39 -24.25 28.30
CA GLY A 152 17.40 -23.75 27.38
C GLY A 152 17.80 -24.73 26.29
N LEU A 153 18.45 -24.20 25.26
CA LEU A 153 18.98 -24.91 24.12
C LEU A 153 20.44 -24.57 23.93
N THR A 154 21.23 -25.53 23.44
CA THR A 154 22.63 -25.26 23.08
C THR A 154 22.71 -24.53 21.73
N GLY A 155 23.78 -23.78 21.51
CA GLY A 155 24.05 -23.13 20.23
C GLY A 155 24.18 -24.12 19.08
N ASP A 156 24.60 -25.36 19.34
CA ASP A 156 24.74 -26.40 18.32
C ASP A 156 23.38 -26.93 17.85
N ILE A 157 22.44 -27.16 18.77
CA ILE A 157 21.06 -27.54 18.45
C ILE A 157 20.40 -26.46 17.59
N LEU A 158 20.55 -25.19 17.95
CA LEU A 158 19.96 -24.09 17.18
C LEU A 158 20.57 -24.00 15.77
N ARG A 159 21.88 -24.20 15.64
CA ARG A 159 22.56 -24.17 14.34
C ARG A 159 22.10 -25.31 13.44
N GLU A 160 21.96 -26.51 13.99
CA GLU A 160 21.47 -27.68 13.30
C GLU A 160 20.01 -27.47 12.87
N ALA A 161 19.15 -27.01 13.77
CA ALA A 161 17.74 -26.72 13.49
C ALA A 161 17.57 -25.66 12.40
N LEU A 162 18.37 -24.60 12.39
CA LEU A 162 18.35 -23.57 11.35
C LEU A 162 18.80 -24.10 9.99
N GLU A 163 19.87 -24.93 9.96
CA GLU A 163 20.33 -25.50 8.70
C GLU A 163 19.34 -26.51 8.13
N GLN A 164 18.77 -27.37 8.98
CA GLN A 164 17.72 -28.30 8.57
C GLN A 164 16.44 -27.56 8.12
N ALA A 165 16.07 -26.47 8.80
CA ALA A 165 14.98 -25.59 8.38
C ALA A 165 15.27 -24.94 7.02
N ARG A 166 16.52 -24.55 6.74
CA ARG A 166 16.92 -24.01 5.44
C ARG A 166 16.69 -25.04 4.33
N GLN A 167 17.13 -26.28 4.54
CA GLN A 167 16.95 -27.37 3.57
C GLN A 167 15.46 -27.65 3.30
N GLY A 168 14.66 -27.81 4.36
CA GLY A 168 13.21 -28.04 4.24
C GLY A 168 12.49 -26.87 3.55
N ARG A 169 12.81 -25.65 3.93
CA ARG A 169 12.23 -24.45 3.31
C ARG A 169 12.58 -24.34 1.83
N MET A 170 13.84 -24.63 1.45
CA MET A 170 14.24 -24.63 0.04
C MET A 170 13.54 -25.73 -0.77
N HIS A 171 13.31 -26.91 -0.18
CA HIS A 171 12.51 -27.95 -0.81
C HIS A 171 11.07 -27.46 -1.06
N ILE A 172 10.42 -26.86 -0.07
CA ILE A 172 9.06 -26.31 -0.20
C ILE A 172 9.00 -25.22 -1.25
N LEU A 173 9.96 -24.27 -1.27
CA LEU A 173 10.09 -23.25 -2.32
C LEU A 173 10.20 -23.86 -3.71
N GLY A 174 10.97 -24.95 -3.85
CA GLY A 174 11.05 -25.69 -5.10
C GLY A 174 9.70 -26.17 -5.58
N LYS A 175 8.90 -26.78 -4.69
CA LYS A 175 7.54 -27.25 -4.99
C LYS A 175 6.57 -26.10 -5.30
N MET A 176 6.67 -24.98 -4.62
CA MET A 176 5.89 -23.79 -4.92
C MET A 176 6.22 -23.23 -6.31
N ASN A 177 7.50 -23.15 -6.65
CA ASN A 177 7.97 -22.66 -7.95
C ASN A 177 7.60 -23.58 -9.12
N GLU A 178 7.46 -24.89 -8.92
CA GLU A 178 6.93 -25.82 -9.92
C GLU A 178 5.48 -25.44 -10.32
N THR A 179 4.71 -24.87 -9.39
CA THR A 179 3.31 -24.45 -9.61
C THR A 179 3.21 -23.02 -10.15
N LEU A 180 3.93 -22.10 -9.53
CA LEU A 180 3.94 -20.68 -9.90
C LEU A 180 5.31 -20.08 -9.58
N SER A 181 6.15 -19.88 -10.60
CA SER A 181 7.53 -19.40 -10.45
C SER A 181 7.64 -17.89 -10.29
N GLU A 182 6.70 -17.14 -10.89
CA GLU A 182 6.69 -15.69 -10.91
C GLU A 182 5.28 -15.15 -10.69
N PRO A 183 5.12 -13.93 -10.15
CA PRO A 183 3.83 -13.28 -10.07
C PRO A 183 3.19 -13.12 -11.46
N ARG A 184 1.87 -13.25 -11.54
CA ARG A 184 1.16 -12.98 -12.79
C ARG A 184 1.38 -11.54 -13.21
N THR A 185 1.57 -11.31 -14.49
CA THR A 185 1.80 -9.98 -15.08
C THR A 185 0.57 -9.08 -15.07
N GLN A 186 -0.61 -9.67 -14.99
CA GLN A 186 -1.88 -8.96 -14.97
C GLN A 186 -2.71 -9.39 -13.76
N MET A 187 -3.33 -8.42 -13.13
CA MET A 187 -4.34 -8.68 -12.11
C MET A 187 -5.60 -9.29 -12.73
N SER A 188 -6.40 -9.95 -11.90
CA SER A 188 -7.71 -10.46 -12.31
C SER A 188 -8.53 -9.37 -13.00
N ALA A 189 -9.29 -9.74 -14.02
CA ALA A 189 -10.22 -8.82 -14.71
C ALA A 189 -11.27 -8.21 -13.77
N TYR A 190 -11.56 -8.88 -12.67
CA TYR A 190 -12.50 -8.44 -11.63
C TYR A 190 -11.85 -7.60 -10.52
N ALA A 191 -10.52 -7.51 -10.51
CA ALA A 191 -9.84 -6.67 -9.52
C ALA A 191 -10.06 -5.19 -9.84
N PRO A 192 -10.31 -4.33 -8.83
CA PRO A 192 -10.31 -2.90 -9.04
C PRO A 192 -8.93 -2.46 -9.54
N LYS A 193 -8.91 -1.70 -10.61
CA LYS A 193 -7.67 -1.14 -11.18
C LYS A 193 -7.39 0.19 -10.51
N MET A 194 -6.15 0.42 -10.13
CA MET A 194 -5.70 1.67 -9.54
C MET A 194 -4.45 2.17 -10.25
N ILE A 195 -4.43 3.46 -10.52
CA ILE A 195 -3.25 4.15 -11.04
C ILE A 195 -2.92 5.33 -10.14
N ARG A 196 -1.64 5.64 -10.02
CA ARG A 196 -1.18 6.84 -9.36
C ARG A 196 -0.56 7.79 -10.40
N VAL A 197 -1.06 9.02 -10.42
CA VAL A 197 -0.56 10.10 -11.28
C VAL A 197 0.11 11.13 -10.38
N GLN A 198 1.34 11.48 -10.68
CA GLN A 198 2.05 12.53 -9.94
C GLN A 198 1.81 13.88 -10.62
N ILE A 199 1.26 14.83 -9.88
CA ILE A 199 1.06 16.21 -10.36
C ILE A 199 1.89 17.19 -9.54
N PRO A 200 2.23 18.39 -10.09
CA PRO A 200 2.85 19.45 -9.30
C PRO A 200 1.94 19.86 -8.12
N VAL A 201 2.53 20.06 -6.95
CA VAL A 201 1.79 20.44 -5.73
C VAL A 201 0.97 21.72 -5.93
N GLU A 202 1.48 22.68 -6.71
CA GLU A 202 0.78 23.93 -7.03
C GLU A 202 -0.50 23.70 -7.86
N LYS A 203 -0.62 22.54 -8.54
CA LYS A 203 -1.79 22.17 -9.35
C LYS A 203 -2.86 21.41 -8.59
N ILE A 204 -2.60 21.01 -7.34
CA ILE A 204 -3.59 20.35 -6.48
C ILE A 204 -4.89 21.16 -6.41
N GLY A 205 -4.75 22.47 -6.22
CA GLY A 205 -5.91 23.39 -6.19
C GLY A 205 -6.72 23.40 -7.48
N ALA A 206 -6.10 23.23 -8.65
CA ALA A 206 -6.79 23.15 -9.93
C ALA A 206 -7.56 21.84 -10.11
N VAL A 207 -7.00 20.72 -9.64
CA VAL A 207 -7.65 19.40 -9.69
C VAL A 207 -8.84 19.33 -8.73
N ILE A 208 -8.69 19.84 -7.52
CA ILE A 208 -9.77 19.88 -6.53
C ILE A 208 -10.85 20.88 -6.95
N GLY A 209 -10.43 22.05 -7.41
CA GLY A 209 -11.30 23.17 -7.78
C GLY A 209 -12.00 23.85 -6.59
N PRO A 210 -12.67 25.00 -6.80
CA PRO A 210 -13.36 25.75 -5.74
C PRO A 210 -14.40 24.88 -5.01
N GLY A 211 -14.18 24.65 -3.71
CA GLY A 211 -15.06 23.81 -2.89
C GLY A 211 -15.20 22.37 -3.37
N GLY A 212 -14.20 21.84 -4.09
CA GLY A 212 -14.18 20.46 -4.59
C GLY A 212 -15.07 20.20 -5.80
N ARG A 213 -15.47 21.24 -6.56
CA ARG A 213 -16.40 21.08 -7.69
C ARG A 213 -15.78 20.31 -8.86
N VAL A 214 -14.50 20.57 -9.16
CA VAL A 214 -13.84 19.96 -10.33
C VAL A 214 -13.67 18.46 -10.09
N ILE A 215 -13.10 18.07 -8.95
CA ILE A 215 -12.89 16.66 -8.63
C ILE A 215 -14.23 15.90 -8.55
N ARG A 216 -15.28 16.50 -7.95
CA ARG A 216 -16.61 15.87 -7.91
C ARG A 216 -17.22 15.68 -9.31
N ALA A 217 -17.06 16.66 -10.21
CA ALA A 217 -17.54 16.51 -11.57
C ALA A 217 -16.83 15.37 -12.31
N ILE A 218 -15.51 15.21 -12.11
CA ILE A 218 -14.76 14.08 -12.70
C ILE A 218 -15.26 12.75 -12.11
N ILE A 219 -15.47 12.68 -10.79
CA ILE A 219 -15.98 11.47 -10.12
C ILE A 219 -17.38 11.11 -10.62
N GLU A 220 -18.29 12.08 -10.73
CA GLU A 220 -19.67 11.89 -11.21
C GLU A 220 -19.71 11.40 -12.68
N GLU A 221 -18.84 11.95 -13.52
CA GLU A 221 -18.80 11.62 -14.94
C GLU A 221 -18.15 10.26 -15.22
N THR A 222 -17.10 9.90 -14.47
CA THR A 222 -16.32 8.68 -14.72
C THR A 222 -16.70 7.52 -13.80
N GLY A 223 -17.38 7.79 -12.68
CA GLY A 223 -17.63 6.79 -11.64
C GLY A 223 -16.37 6.30 -10.92
N CYS A 224 -15.20 6.94 -11.14
CA CYS A 224 -13.95 6.58 -10.50
C CYS A 224 -13.89 7.10 -9.05
N SER A 225 -13.17 6.38 -8.20
CA SER A 225 -12.69 6.94 -6.93
C SER A 225 -11.42 7.75 -7.19
N ILE A 226 -11.34 8.98 -6.67
CA ILE A 226 -10.16 9.84 -6.83
C ILE A 226 -9.75 10.36 -5.46
N ASP A 227 -8.50 10.11 -5.09
CA ASP A 227 -7.89 10.60 -3.87
C ASP A 227 -6.65 11.43 -4.20
N VAL A 228 -6.51 12.60 -3.55
CA VAL A 228 -5.43 13.56 -3.83
C VAL A 228 -4.61 13.76 -2.56
N GLY A 229 -3.36 13.34 -2.60
CA GLY A 229 -2.39 13.53 -1.53
C GLY A 229 -1.76 14.92 -1.53
N ASP A 230 -1.32 15.38 -0.37
CA ASP A 230 -0.62 16.66 -0.19
C ASP A 230 0.74 16.71 -0.91
N ASP A 231 1.29 15.55 -1.27
CA ASP A 231 2.52 15.37 -2.04
C ASP A 231 2.33 15.52 -3.56
N GLY A 232 1.09 15.76 -4.00
CA GLY A 232 0.72 15.80 -5.41
C GLY A 232 0.48 14.43 -6.03
N GLY A 233 0.46 13.35 -5.23
CA GLY A 233 0.05 12.02 -5.69
C GLY A 233 -1.45 11.93 -5.83
N VAL A 234 -1.96 11.68 -7.04
CA VAL A 234 -3.39 11.46 -7.30
C VAL A 234 -3.61 9.99 -7.59
N THR A 235 -4.36 9.32 -6.71
CA THR A 235 -4.73 7.91 -6.86
C THR A 235 -6.13 7.82 -7.46
N ILE A 236 -6.26 7.15 -8.60
CA ILE A 236 -7.51 6.96 -9.34
C ILE A 236 -7.82 5.47 -9.34
N GLY A 237 -9.03 5.08 -8.92
CA GLY A 237 -9.49 3.70 -8.87
C GLY A 237 -10.79 3.48 -9.62
N SER A 238 -10.86 2.42 -10.44
CA SER A 238 -12.08 2.00 -11.14
C SER A 238 -12.03 0.49 -11.46
N SER A 239 -13.20 -0.13 -11.58
CA SER A 239 -13.30 -1.47 -12.17
C SER A 239 -13.27 -1.43 -13.72
N ASP A 240 -13.52 -0.28 -14.33
CA ASP A 240 -13.54 -0.06 -15.77
C ASP A 240 -12.29 0.68 -16.23
N GLN A 241 -11.54 0.08 -17.16
CA GLN A 241 -10.32 0.66 -17.73
C GLN A 241 -10.58 1.94 -18.52
N ALA A 242 -11.67 1.98 -19.30
CA ALA A 242 -11.99 3.14 -20.12
C ALA A 242 -12.30 4.37 -19.24
N MET A 243 -13.03 4.16 -18.14
CA MET A 243 -13.33 5.23 -17.18
C MET A 243 -12.09 5.69 -16.43
N LEU A 244 -11.20 4.76 -16.11
CA LEU A 244 -9.91 5.07 -15.47
C LEU A 244 -9.03 5.95 -16.39
N ASP A 245 -8.92 5.58 -17.68
CA ASP A 245 -8.14 6.33 -18.65
C ASP A 245 -8.76 7.71 -18.93
N MET A 246 -10.09 7.80 -18.92
CA MET A 246 -10.82 9.08 -19.03
C MET A 246 -10.52 10.00 -17.84
N ALA A 247 -10.62 9.49 -16.61
CA ALA A 247 -10.34 10.26 -15.40
C ALA A 247 -8.88 10.74 -15.39
N ARG A 248 -7.94 9.83 -15.75
CA ARG A 248 -6.53 10.16 -15.91
C ARG A 248 -6.32 11.28 -16.92
N GLY A 249 -6.90 11.16 -18.12
CA GLY A 249 -6.76 12.17 -19.18
C GLY A 249 -7.27 13.54 -18.75
N LYS A 250 -8.39 13.59 -17.99
CA LYS A 250 -8.92 14.85 -17.43
C LYS A 250 -7.96 15.48 -16.41
N ILE A 251 -7.41 14.68 -15.49
CA ILE A 251 -6.46 15.17 -14.48
C ILE A 251 -5.16 15.65 -15.14
N GLU A 252 -4.60 14.87 -16.06
CA GLU A 252 -3.42 15.26 -16.82
C GLU A 252 -3.68 16.54 -17.64
N GLY A 253 -4.87 16.68 -18.25
CA GLY A 253 -5.29 17.88 -18.95
C GLY A 253 -5.32 19.12 -18.07
N LEU A 254 -5.83 19.02 -16.84
CA LEU A 254 -5.88 20.15 -15.88
C LEU A 254 -4.51 20.56 -15.35
N THR A 255 -3.57 19.62 -15.30
CA THR A 255 -2.25 19.80 -14.70
C THR A 255 -1.15 20.05 -15.72
N ARG A 256 -1.43 19.80 -17.01
CA ARG A 256 -0.49 19.98 -18.10
C ARG A 256 -0.02 21.45 -18.16
N GLU A 257 1.29 21.63 -18.12
CA GLU A 257 1.90 22.91 -18.40
C GLU A 257 2.02 23.12 -19.90
N LEU A 258 1.63 24.30 -20.33
CA LEU A 258 1.81 24.74 -21.71
C LEU A 258 3.22 25.25 -21.85
N VAL A 259 3.95 24.73 -22.82
CA VAL A 259 5.35 25.12 -23.09
C VAL A 259 5.43 25.65 -24.51
N VAL A 260 6.33 26.65 -24.71
CA VAL A 260 6.64 27.16 -26.03
C VAL A 260 7.10 26.00 -26.93
N GLY A 261 6.55 25.93 -28.14
CA GLY A 261 6.76 24.83 -29.09
C GLY A 261 5.75 23.69 -29.00
N ASP A 262 4.87 23.65 -28.01
CA ASP A 262 3.77 22.65 -27.95
C ASP A 262 2.76 22.92 -29.07
N ILE A 263 2.29 21.84 -29.69
CA ILE A 263 1.29 21.86 -30.77
C ILE A 263 -0.06 21.40 -30.22
N PHE A 264 -1.09 22.17 -30.50
CA PHE A 264 -2.47 21.87 -30.08
C PHE A 264 -3.42 22.01 -31.26
N THR A 265 -4.47 21.20 -31.26
CA THR A 265 -5.65 21.41 -32.07
C THR A 265 -6.74 21.92 -31.14
N GLY A 266 -7.22 23.13 -31.37
CA GLY A 266 -8.23 23.79 -30.55
C GLY A 266 -9.32 24.42 -31.41
N LYS A 267 -10.46 24.78 -30.78
CA LYS A 267 -11.55 25.47 -31.45
C LYS A 267 -11.41 26.99 -31.33
N VAL A 268 -11.73 27.70 -32.39
CA VAL A 268 -11.82 29.16 -32.36
C VAL A 268 -12.99 29.55 -31.48
N SER A 269 -12.69 30.19 -30.36
CA SER A 269 -13.69 30.65 -29.38
C SER A 269 -14.24 32.04 -29.74
N ARG A 270 -13.41 32.89 -30.34
CA ARG A 270 -13.76 34.28 -30.70
C ARG A 270 -12.85 34.83 -31.78
N MET A 271 -13.43 35.62 -32.71
CA MET A 271 -12.72 36.39 -33.70
C MET A 271 -12.58 37.84 -33.28
N THR A 272 -11.45 38.48 -33.64
CA THR A 272 -11.17 39.92 -33.42
C THR A 272 -10.48 40.53 -34.67
N ASN A 273 -10.37 41.83 -34.73
CA ASN A 273 -9.75 42.55 -35.85
C ASN A 273 -8.25 42.28 -36.02
N PHE A 274 -7.61 41.67 -35.01
CA PHE A 274 -6.16 41.38 -34.97
C PHE A 274 -5.84 39.90 -34.89
N GLY A 275 -6.86 39.04 -34.93
CA GLY A 275 -6.66 37.60 -34.90
C GLY A 275 -7.82 36.82 -34.26
N ALA A 276 -7.61 35.52 -34.12
CA ALA A 276 -8.53 34.57 -33.51
C ALA A 276 -8.06 34.12 -32.14
N PHE A 277 -8.99 33.98 -31.21
CA PHE A 277 -8.73 33.27 -29.96
C PHE A 277 -9.05 31.78 -30.14
N VAL A 278 -8.09 30.93 -29.85
CA VAL A 278 -8.21 29.47 -29.99
C VAL A 278 -8.18 28.87 -28.58
N GLU A 279 -9.22 28.14 -28.21
CA GLU A 279 -9.26 27.41 -26.93
C GLU A 279 -8.38 26.15 -27.04
N LEU A 280 -7.26 26.16 -26.34
CA LEU A 280 -6.29 25.05 -26.32
C LEU A 280 -6.65 24.00 -25.28
N MET A 281 -7.23 24.46 -24.17
CA MET A 281 -7.69 23.65 -23.06
C MET A 281 -8.88 24.37 -22.39
N PRO A 282 -9.78 23.65 -21.67
CA PRO A 282 -10.91 24.28 -21.02
C PRO A 282 -10.51 25.49 -20.17
N GLY A 283 -10.98 26.66 -20.58
CA GLY A 283 -10.71 27.94 -19.92
C GLY A 283 -9.32 28.55 -20.19
N LYS A 284 -8.57 28.04 -21.17
CA LYS A 284 -7.30 28.62 -21.62
C LYS A 284 -7.31 28.88 -23.12
N ASP A 285 -7.45 30.14 -23.44
CA ASP A 285 -7.41 30.62 -24.83
C ASP A 285 -6.04 31.18 -25.15
N GLY A 286 -5.58 30.96 -26.38
CA GLY A 286 -4.38 31.60 -26.93
C GLY A 286 -4.78 32.48 -28.12
N LEU A 287 -4.01 33.55 -28.34
CA LEU A 287 -4.20 34.46 -29.46
C LEU A 287 -3.41 33.99 -30.68
N LEU A 288 -4.09 33.63 -31.73
CA LEU A 288 -3.57 33.42 -33.08
C LEU A 288 -3.70 34.73 -33.87
N ARG A 289 -2.61 35.47 -34.04
CA ARG A 289 -2.62 36.75 -34.77
C ARG A 289 -2.84 36.49 -36.27
N SER A 290 -3.45 37.50 -36.98
CA SER A 290 -3.69 37.42 -38.44
C SER A 290 -2.42 37.09 -39.22
N GLU A 291 -1.27 37.66 -38.82
CA GLU A 291 0.03 37.43 -39.42
C GLU A 291 0.53 35.99 -39.30
N GLU A 292 0.07 35.28 -38.26
CA GLU A 292 0.45 33.91 -37.91
C GLU A 292 -0.57 32.84 -38.36
N MET A 293 -1.67 33.26 -39.01
CA MET A 293 -2.73 32.34 -39.53
C MET A 293 -2.26 31.60 -40.78
N GLY A 294 -1.46 32.24 -41.62
CA GLY A 294 -0.97 31.64 -42.87
C GLY A 294 -2.07 31.48 -43.91
N ASP A 295 -2.16 30.33 -44.50
CA ASP A 295 -3.05 29.95 -45.61
C ASP A 295 -4.55 29.84 -45.26
N ILE A 296 -4.92 29.88 -43.97
CA ILE A 296 -6.29 29.71 -43.50
C ILE A 296 -6.98 30.99 -43.06
N GLU A 297 -6.37 32.16 -43.30
CA GLU A 297 -6.94 33.45 -42.87
C GLU A 297 -8.35 33.70 -43.41
N SER A 298 -8.66 33.19 -44.60
CA SER A 298 -9.97 33.30 -45.22
C SER A 298 -10.99 32.27 -44.70
N ASP A 299 -10.54 31.17 -44.10
CA ASP A 299 -11.36 29.99 -43.75
C ASP A 299 -11.56 29.85 -42.26
N ILE A 300 -11.02 30.74 -41.42
CA ILE A 300 -11.17 30.73 -39.98
C ILE A 300 -12.47 31.44 -39.57
N ASP A 301 -13.33 30.71 -38.86
CA ASP A 301 -14.52 31.27 -38.23
C ASP A 301 -14.69 30.67 -36.84
N VAL A 302 -15.58 31.25 -36.03
CA VAL A 302 -15.90 30.77 -34.69
C VAL A 302 -16.41 29.33 -34.74
N GLY A 303 -15.81 28.45 -33.95
CA GLY A 303 -16.13 27.01 -33.87
C GLY A 303 -15.29 26.12 -34.79
N VAL A 304 -14.49 26.69 -35.68
CA VAL A 304 -13.56 25.94 -36.55
C VAL A 304 -12.40 25.37 -35.70
N GLU A 305 -12.01 24.13 -35.95
CA GLU A 305 -10.85 23.51 -35.32
C GLU A 305 -9.56 23.89 -36.08
N VAL A 306 -8.59 24.43 -35.35
CA VAL A 306 -7.32 24.90 -35.91
C VAL A 306 -6.17 24.25 -35.15
N THR A 307 -5.19 23.71 -35.90
CA THR A 307 -3.95 23.23 -35.28
C THR A 307 -2.95 24.40 -35.24
N VAL A 308 -2.41 24.66 -34.06
CA VAL A 308 -1.51 25.80 -33.76
C VAL A 308 -0.36 25.37 -32.87
N MET A 309 0.75 26.11 -32.95
CA MET A 309 1.91 25.96 -32.08
C MET A 309 1.96 27.15 -31.12
N ILE A 310 2.35 26.91 -29.86
CA ILE A 310 2.62 27.97 -28.89
C ILE A 310 3.96 28.63 -29.27
N LEU A 311 3.91 29.86 -29.71
CA LEU A 311 5.09 30.61 -30.11
C LEU A 311 5.77 31.26 -28.90
N GLU A 312 4.97 31.83 -28.02
CA GLU A 312 5.44 32.56 -26.85
C GLU A 312 4.39 32.51 -25.73
N ILE A 313 4.87 32.53 -24.49
CA ILE A 313 4.07 32.75 -23.29
C ILE A 313 4.57 34.05 -22.66
N ASP A 314 3.74 35.10 -22.65
CA ASP A 314 4.13 36.40 -22.11
C ASP A 314 4.22 36.39 -20.57
N ASN A 315 4.77 37.45 -19.99
CA ASN A 315 4.95 37.61 -18.54
C ASN A 315 3.61 37.62 -17.74
N MET A 316 2.48 37.77 -18.43
CA MET A 316 1.14 37.70 -17.84
C MET A 316 0.48 36.33 -18.06
N GLY A 317 1.21 35.36 -18.61
CA GLY A 317 0.72 34.02 -18.90
C GLY A 317 -0.20 33.93 -20.12
N ARG A 318 -0.25 34.94 -20.99
CA ARG A 318 -1.02 34.92 -22.22
C ARG A 318 -0.23 34.18 -23.30
N LEU A 319 -0.98 33.35 -24.06
CA LEU A 319 -0.40 32.46 -25.08
C LEU A 319 -0.50 33.12 -26.45
N ASN A 320 0.65 33.33 -27.09
CA ASN A 320 0.72 33.70 -28.50
C ASN A 320 0.92 32.45 -29.34
N LEU A 321 0.05 32.27 -30.32
CA LEU A 321 -0.04 31.07 -31.16
C LEU A 321 0.42 31.37 -32.57
N SER A 322 0.93 30.37 -33.28
CA SER A 322 1.27 30.44 -34.67
C SER A 322 0.88 29.16 -35.38
N ARG A 323 0.27 29.28 -36.54
CA ARG A 323 0.09 28.20 -37.50
C ARG A 323 1.25 28.13 -38.47
N ARG A 324 1.80 29.27 -38.88
CA ARG A 324 2.99 29.35 -39.77
C ARG A 324 4.18 28.58 -39.22
N ALA A 325 4.35 28.59 -37.89
CA ALA A 325 5.45 27.89 -37.25
C ALA A 325 5.36 26.34 -37.37
N LEU A 326 4.19 25.79 -37.75
CA LEU A 326 4.00 24.37 -38.04
C LEU A 326 4.67 23.92 -39.33
N PHE A 327 4.89 24.85 -40.25
CA PHE A 327 5.43 24.59 -41.59
C PHE A 327 6.84 25.23 -41.73
N GLY A 328 7.69 24.61 -42.54
CA GLY A 328 8.96 25.20 -42.96
C GLY A 328 8.74 26.34 -43.95
N GLU A 329 9.82 27.11 -44.29
CA GLU A 329 9.78 28.14 -45.32
C GLU A 329 9.37 27.58 -46.71
N ASP A 330 9.52 26.29 -46.90
CA ASP A 330 9.15 25.50 -48.07
C ASP A 330 7.71 24.93 -48.02
N GLY A 331 6.92 25.25 -46.98
CA GLY A 331 5.58 24.77 -46.75
C GLY A 331 5.50 23.32 -46.27
N THR A 332 6.61 22.66 -45.95
CA THR A 332 6.59 21.30 -45.42
C THR A 332 6.31 21.30 -43.90
N PRO A 333 5.52 20.33 -43.37
CA PRO A 333 5.27 20.21 -41.94
C PRO A 333 6.57 19.99 -41.17
N ARG A 334 6.86 20.82 -40.17
CA ARG A 334 8.00 20.62 -39.28
C ARG A 334 7.78 19.38 -38.38
N PRO A 335 8.80 18.54 -38.20
CA PRO A 335 8.67 17.44 -37.27
C PRO A 335 8.41 17.97 -35.86
N GLN A 336 7.47 17.35 -35.14
CA GLN A 336 7.16 17.71 -33.75
C GLN A 336 8.42 17.65 -32.89
N PRO A 337 8.75 18.69 -32.12
CA PRO A 337 9.85 18.62 -31.17
C PRO A 337 9.62 17.47 -30.21
N GLN A 338 10.51 16.47 -30.18
CA GLN A 338 10.45 15.38 -29.21
C GLN A 338 10.63 16.00 -27.83
N ARG A 339 9.62 15.86 -26.98
CA ARG A 339 9.73 16.24 -25.57
C ARG A 339 10.92 15.51 -24.95
N PRO A 340 11.86 16.21 -24.34
CA PRO A 340 12.83 15.53 -23.49
C PRO A 340 12.06 14.81 -22.37
N PRO A 341 12.48 13.58 -21.99
CA PRO A 341 11.85 12.87 -20.89
C PRO A 341 11.88 13.77 -19.64
N PRO A 342 10.82 13.74 -18.79
CA PRO A 342 10.79 14.52 -17.57
C PRO A 342 12.07 14.24 -16.79
N ARG A 343 12.80 15.30 -16.42
CA ARG A 343 14.00 15.16 -15.60
C ARG A 343 13.57 14.48 -14.30
N PRO A 344 14.23 13.38 -13.90
CA PRO A 344 13.97 12.81 -12.59
C PRO A 344 14.21 13.91 -11.56
N SER A 345 13.23 14.16 -10.71
CA SER A 345 13.37 15.04 -9.56
C SER A 345 14.53 14.48 -8.73
N PHE A 346 15.63 15.21 -8.69
CA PHE A 346 16.74 14.90 -7.79
C PHE A 346 16.22 15.11 -6.37
N GLY A 347 15.72 14.04 -5.76
CA GLY A 347 15.57 13.97 -4.31
C GLY A 347 16.91 14.27 -3.67
N ASP A 348 16.84 15.13 -2.71
CA ASP A 348 17.83 15.63 -1.79
C ASP A 348 19.02 14.67 -1.60
N ARG A 349 20.15 14.98 -2.24
CA ARG A 349 21.42 14.32 -1.92
C ARG A 349 21.89 14.88 -0.60
N GLY A 350 21.57 14.17 0.48
CA GLY A 350 22.23 14.31 1.76
C GLY A 350 23.73 14.37 1.56
N GLY A 351 24.32 15.50 1.93
CA GLY A 351 25.72 15.79 1.74
C GLY A 351 26.62 14.82 2.52
N ASP A 352 27.19 13.88 1.82
CA ASP A 352 28.37 13.13 2.25
C ASP A 352 29.57 14.09 2.24
N ARG A 353 29.86 14.68 3.40
CA ARG A 353 31.12 15.39 3.64
C ARG A 353 32.24 14.36 3.75
N ARG A 354 32.94 14.12 2.65
CA ARG A 354 34.27 13.48 2.70
C ARG A 354 35.24 14.39 3.46
N PRO A 355 36.06 13.89 4.41
CA PRO A 355 37.11 14.64 5.02
C PRO A 355 38.27 14.81 4.01
N GLY A 356 38.61 16.04 3.67
CA GLY A 356 39.82 16.38 2.93
C GLY A 356 41.06 16.33 3.83
N PRO A 357 42.25 16.04 3.29
CA PRO A 357 43.48 15.88 4.06
C PRO A 357 44.01 17.22 4.58
N GLY A 358 44.43 17.20 5.84
CA GLY A 358 44.95 18.33 6.57
C GLY A 358 46.25 18.91 6.02
N GLY A 359 46.36 20.22 6.04
CA GLY A 359 47.58 20.95 6.00
C GLY A 359 47.73 21.80 7.27
N PRO A 360 48.93 21.94 7.82
CA PRO A 360 49.13 22.55 9.14
C PRO A 360 49.16 24.09 9.09
N ARG A 361 48.55 24.74 10.09
CA ARG A 361 48.76 26.17 10.35
C ARG A 361 49.34 26.36 11.74
N PRO A 362 50.29 27.29 11.88
CA PRO A 362 51.03 27.51 13.14
C PRO A 362 50.27 28.38 14.13
N GLY A 363 50.72 28.29 15.38
CA GLY A 363 50.11 28.77 16.58
C GLY A 363 50.01 30.28 16.72
N GLY A 364 49.10 30.66 17.64
CA GLY A 364 48.93 32.01 18.19
C GLY A 364 48.35 31.91 19.56
N SER A 365 49.20 32.14 20.52
CA SER A 365 48.99 32.22 21.97
C SER A 365 48.23 33.49 22.38
N GLY A 366 47.39 33.43 23.40
CA GLY A 366 46.87 34.59 24.10
C GLY A 366 45.86 34.19 25.21
N PRO A 367 45.98 34.82 26.40
CA PRO A 367 45.59 34.18 27.64
C PRO A 367 44.23 34.62 28.22
N PRO A 368 43.92 34.23 29.48
CA PRO A 368 42.56 34.04 29.99
C PRO A 368 42.07 35.20 30.86
N GLY A 369 40.79 35.27 31.06
CA GLY A 369 40.11 36.12 32.03
C GLY A 369 38.63 36.12 31.70
N GLY A 370 37.74 35.94 32.58
CA GLY A 370 37.54 36.29 33.94
C GLY A 370 36.11 35.97 34.34
N ARG A 371 35.97 35.62 35.54
CA ARG A 371 34.86 35.43 36.46
C ARG A 371 33.62 36.35 36.32
N GLY A 372 32.47 35.81 36.75
CA GLY A 372 31.29 36.54 37.24
C GLY A 372 30.07 35.64 37.21
N SER A 373 29.70 34.90 38.20
CA SER A 373 29.00 35.09 39.47
C SER A 373 27.69 35.90 39.36
N GLY A 374 26.61 35.25 39.83
CA GLY A 374 25.43 35.96 40.31
C GLY A 374 24.13 35.18 40.09
N PHE A 375 23.69 34.41 41.08
CA PHE A 375 22.52 34.61 41.94
C PHE A 375 21.22 34.94 41.17
N GLY A 376 20.11 34.27 41.34
CA GLY A 376 19.40 33.83 42.54
C GLY A 376 17.91 33.74 42.20
N GLY A 377 17.20 32.91 43.00
CA GLY A 377 15.83 33.18 43.41
C GLY A 377 14.74 32.27 42.88
N ASN A 378 14.55 31.15 43.40
CA ASN A 378 13.58 30.60 44.35
C ASN A 378 12.20 31.32 44.40
N ARG A 379 11.13 30.56 44.28
CA ARG A 379 9.90 30.49 45.07
C ARG A 379 8.82 29.63 44.43
N ASP A 380 8.68 28.42 44.93
CA ASP A 380 7.55 27.90 45.74
C ASP A 380 6.18 28.59 45.53
N ARG A 381 5.18 27.75 45.23
CA ARG A 381 3.92 27.67 45.98
C ARG A 381 2.99 26.57 45.41
N ARG A 382 2.90 25.47 46.14
CA ARG A 382 1.61 24.77 46.36
C ARG A 382 0.86 25.54 47.46
N PRO A 383 -0.48 25.46 47.60
CA PRO A 383 -1.18 24.26 48.09
C PRO A 383 -2.59 24.02 47.47
N GLY A 384 -3.11 22.80 47.63
CA GLY A 384 -4.54 22.51 47.64
C GLY A 384 -5.14 22.92 49.03
N PRO A 385 -6.34 22.53 49.45
CA PRO A 385 -7.22 21.42 49.04
C PRO A 385 -8.75 21.78 49.08
N GLY A 386 -9.63 20.80 48.87
CA GLY A 386 -10.89 20.72 49.58
C GLY A 386 -12.20 20.72 48.78
N GLY A 387 -13.07 19.76 49.15
CA GLY A 387 -14.51 19.83 49.02
C GLY A 387 -15.12 18.59 48.36
N SER A 388 -15.30 17.53 49.11
CA SER A 388 -16.48 16.90 49.77
C SER A 388 -17.81 16.99 49.04
N GLY A 389 -18.30 15.83 48.59
CA GLY A 389 -19.51 15.07 48.50
C GLY A 389 -20.88 15.78 48.32
N PRO A 390 -22.01 15.10 48.21
CA PRO A 390 -22.30 13.67 48.46
C PRO A 390 -23.19 12.97 47.42
N ARG A 391 -23.33 11.65 47.55
CA ARG A 391 -24.38 10.83 46.95
C ARG A 391 -25.75 11.08 47.60
N PRO A 392 -26.87 10.80 46.87
CA PRO A 392 -27.80 9.77 47.25
C PRO A 392 -28.14 8.84 46.04
N GLY A 393 -28.38 7.59 46.16
CA GLY A 393 -29.25 6.76 46.99
C GLY A 393 -30.62 6.59 46.34
N GLY A 394 -30.94 5.38 45.82
CA GLY A 394 -32.29 5.05 45.37
C GLY A 394 -32.29 3.78 44.52
N SER A 395 -32.40 2.62 45.12
CA SER A 395 -33.56 1.68 45.19
C SER A 395 -33.81 0.84 43.94
N ARG A 396 -33.58 -0.46 44.09
CA ARG A 396 -34.24 -1.56 43.34
C ARG A 396 -35.74 -1.59 43.64
N PRO A 397 -36.54 -2.14 42.73
CA PRO A 397 -37.27 -3.35 43.13
C PRO A 397 -37.15 -4.51 42.12
N SER A 398 -37.29 -5.63 42.74
CA SER A 398 -37.47 -7.01 42.33
C SER A 398 -38.81 -7.28 41.60
N GLY A 399 -38.83 -8.30 40.78
CA GLY A 399 -40.02 -9.01 40.30
C GLY A 399 -39.76 -9.53 38.88
N GLY A 400 -39.77 -10.76 38.54
CA GLY A 400 -40.59 -11.85 38.74
C GLY A 400 -40.53 -12.69 37.46
N SER A 401 -40.13 -13.95 37.51
CA SER A 401 -40.32 -14.96 36.45
C SER A 401 -41.81 -15.14 36.14
N PRO A 402 -42.17 -15.64 34.96
CA PRO A 402 -42.54 -17.04 34.94
C PRO A 402 -42.09 -17.85 33.71
N THR A 403 -41.70 -19.04 33.99
CA THR A 403 -41.78 -20.33 33.27
C THR A 403 -42.90 -20.41 32.22
N GLN A 404 -42.55 -20.84 31.01
CA GLN A 404 -43.47 -21.68 30.21
C GLN A 404 -42.71 -22.79 29.52
N GLU A 405 -42.96 -23.99 30.03
CA GLU A 405 -42.80 -25.27 29.36
C GLU A 405 -43.63 -25.29 28.07
N ARG A 406 -43.07 -25.79 27.00
CA ARG A 406 -43.83 -26.50 25.96
C ARG A 406 -43.14 -27.81 25.62
N ARG A 407 -43.71 -28.87 26.14
CA ARG A 407 -43.67 -30.24 25.63
C ARG A 407 -44.17 -30.24 24.19
N PHE A 408 -43.47 -30.95 23.32
CA PHE A 408 -44.10 -31.64 22.21
C PHE A 408 -43.52 -33.04 22.10
N LEU A 409 -44.45 -33.95 22.22
CA LEU A 409 -44.53 -35.38 21.96
C LEU A 409 -43.96 -35.74 20.57
N GLY A 410 -43.23 -36.70 20.43
CA GLY A 410 -43.32 -38.12 20.11
C GLY A 410 -44.00 -38.40 18.76
N GLY A 411 -43.25 -39.04 17.86
CA GLY A 411 -43.75 -39.62 16.63
C GLY A 411 -42.74 -40.62 16.10
N SER A 412 -42.86 -41.82 16.52
CA SER A 412 -42.25 -43.04 15.99
C SER A 412 -42.76 -43.33 14.57
N GLY A 413 -41.88 -43.73 13.66
CA GLY A 413 -42.26 -44.23 12.34
C GLY A 413 -41.16 -45.07 11.75
N SER A 414 -41.34 -46.33 11.90
CA SER A 414 -40.60 -47.53 11.50
C SER A 414 -40.62 -47.79 9.99
N ALA A 415 -39.53 -48.39 9.52
CA ALA A 415 -39.45 -49.39 8.42
C ALA A 415 -39.61 -48.94 6.96
N ASN A 416 -38.69 -49.17 6.05
CA ASN A 416 -38.60 -50.45 5.37
C ASN A 416 -37.41 -50.57 4.42
N ARG A 417 -36.83 -51.73 4.36
CA ARG A 417 -35.89 -52.28 3.40
C ARG A 417 -36.36 -52.09 1.95
N GLN A 418 -35.43 -51.87 1.01
CA GLN A 418 -35.26 -52.83 -0.09
C GLN A 418 -33.94 -52.66 -0.81
N ARG A 419 -33.32 -53.78 -1.06
CA ARG A 419 -32.18 -54.09 -1.94
C ARG A 419 -32.53 -53.80 -3.39
N GLY A 420 -31.51 -53.55 -4.16
CA GLY A 420 -31.54 -53.61 -5.64
C GLY A 420 -30.17 -53.42 -6.21
N ASP A 421 -29.54 -54.52 -6.61
CA ASP A 421 -28.35 -54.65 -7.44
C ASP A 421 -28.50 -53.94 -8.78
N ARG A 422 -27.48 -53.18 -9.19
CA ARG A 422 -26.68 -53.46 -10.42
C ARG A 422 -25.50 -52.51 -10.46
#